data_688a108b164196558c6c2c0482ad6498
#
_entry.id   688a108b164196558c6c2c0482ad6498
#
_cell.length_a   1.000
_cell.length_b   1.000
_cell.length_c   1.000
_cell.angle_alpha   90.00
_cell.angle_beta   90.00
_cell.angle_gamma   90.00
#
_symmetry.space_group_name_H-M   'P 1'
#
loop_
_entity.id
_entity.type
_entity.pdbx_description
1 polymer ?
#
loop_
_entity_poly.entity_id
_entity_poly.type
_entity_poly.pdbx_seq_one_letter_code
_entity_poly.pdbx_strand_id
1 'polypeptide(L)'
;MTAASGNKKLIIYGNGQMARMFLEFARLEYEVVAFTVDRSVLADPFIEGLPVIPFDDIETDYPPADHCLIIAVGYREMNDLRVRKYREGLAKGYAFASYVHASVVRHASVSVGENTIILDHAAIHPYTQIGNSVFIASNVSIGHGCRIGDACWINSGVAIGGETVIGDACFLGINATVGDNIRIGRQCFVGANTLVTRNTLADEVYVSASGERFPLSSQTFLQFIARSAR
;
A
#
# COMPACT_ATOMS: atom_id res chain seq x y z
N MET A 1 14.55 12.44 -4.86
CA MET A 1 14.13 13.69 -4.17
C MET A 1 12.62 13.75 -4.33
N THR A 2 11.86 13.44 -3.28
CA THR A 2 10.40 13.61 -3.25
C THR A 2 10.12 15.09 -3.37
N ALA A 3 9.39 15.47 -4.42
CA ALA A 3 9.07 16.87 -4.70
C ALA A 3 8.25 17.46 -3.55
N ALA A 4 8.74 18.55 -3.00
CA ALA A 4 8.04 19.69 -2.43
C ALA A 4 6.77 19.43 -1.57
N SER A 5 6.87 18.72 -0.46
CA SER A 5 6.03 19.01 0.70
C SER A 5 6.81 19.88 1.71
N GLY A 6 7.47 20.92 1.22
CA GLY A 6 8.16 21.86 2.09
C GLY A 6 7.19 22.38 3.16
N ASN A 7 7.40 22.01 4.41
CA ASN A 7 6.77 22.54 5.62
C ASN A 7 5.23 22.50 5.71
N LYS A 8 4.52 21.72 4.86
CA LYS A 8 3.07 21.58 4.95
C LYS A 8 2.67 20.56 6.01
N LYS A 9 1.59 20.86 6.73
CA LYS A 9 1.00 19.96 7.71
C LYS A 9 0.23 18.85 7.02
N LEU A 10 0.32 17.63 7.55
CA LEU A 10 -0.30 16.45 6.94
C LEU A 10 -1.70 16.18 7.49
N ILE A 11 -2.63 15.91 6.61
CA ILE A 11 -3.97 15.40 6.93
C ILE A 11 -4.09 13.98 6.35
N ILE A 12 -4.55 13.04 7.16
CA ILE A 12 -4.74 11.65 6.76
C ILE A 12 -6.21 11.41 6.40
N TYR A 13 -6.50 11.04 5.16
CA TYR A 13 -7.82 10.59 4.78
C TYR A 13 -8.01 9.12 5.17
N GLY A 14 -8.97 8.87 6.06
CA GLY A 14 -9.35 7.55 6.57
C GLY A 14 -9.55 7.54 8.09
N ASN A 15 -10.42 6.66 8.59
CA ASN A 15 -10.71 6.50 10.03
C ASN A 15 -10.59 5.04 10.51
N GLY A 16 -10.21 4.12 9.62
CA GLY A 16 -10.06 2.70 9.93
C GLY A 16 -8.68 2.34 10.50
N GLN A 17 -8.47 1.05 10.73
CA GLN A 17 -7.20 0.53 11.27
C GLN A 17 -5.98 0.88 10.41
N MET A 18 -6.16 0.94 9.07
CA MET A 18 -5.09 1.36 8.17
C MET A 18 -4.61 2.79 8.46
N ALA A 19 -5.55 3.72 8.65
CA ALA A 19 -5.21 5.11 8.95
C ALA A 19 -4.57 5.27 10.33
N ARG A 20 -5.06 4.53 11.35
CA ARG A 20 -4.47 4.50 12.71
C ARG A 20 -3.05 3.92 12.67
N MET A 21 -2.85 2.80 12.00
CA MET A 21 -1.53 2.20 11.83
C MET A 21 -0.58 3.16 11.10
N PHE A 22 -1.05 3.77 10.02
CA PHE A 22 -0.23 4.69 9.24
C PHE A 22 0.15 5.97 10.03
N LEU A 23 -0.70 6.43 10.94
CA LEU A 23 -0.37 7.57 11.82
C LEU A 23 0.94 7.37 12.57
N GLU A 24 1.21 6.15 13.08
CA GLU A 24 2.46 5.85 13.79
C GLU A 24 3.69 6.02 12.89
N PHE A 25 3.57 5.64 11.62
CA PHE A 25 4.62 5.89 10.64
C PHE A 25 4.71 7.37 10.24
N ALA A 26 3.57 8.00 9.98
CA ALA A 26 3.52 9.38 9.50
C ALA A 26 4.15 10.38 10.49
N ARG A 27 3.95 10.18 11.80
CA ARG A 27 4.52 11.01 12.86
C ARG A 27 6.04 11.02 12.89
N LEU A 28 6.70 10.08 12.25
CA LEU A 28 8.17 10.07 12.16
C LEU A 28 8.72 11.15 11.21
N GLU A 29 7.92 11.61 10.24
CA GLU A 29 8.37 12.52 9.19
C GLU A 29 7.48 13.76 9.01
N TYR A 30 6.23 13.72 9.51
CA TYR A 30 5.23 14.77 9.28
C TYR A 30 4.61 15.27 10.58
N GLU A 31 4.26 16.55 10.60
CA GLU A 31 3.30 17.11 11.56
C GLU A 31 1.88 16.72 11.11
N VAL A 32 1.34 15.63 11.67
CA VAL A 32 -0.03 15.22 11.40
C VAL A 32 -0.98 16.04 12.26
N VAL A 33 -1.91 16.76 11.63
CA VAL A 33 -2.79 17.71 12.31
C VAL A 33 -4.25 17.26 12.40
N ALA A 34 -4.70 16.41 11.50
CA ALA A 34 -6.08 15.93 11.47
C ALA A 34 -6.24 14.62 10.70
N PHE A 35 -7.36 13.96 10.93
CA PHE A 35 -7.94 12.99 10.03
C PHE A 35 -9.10 13.61 9.26
N THR A 36 -9.40 13.05 8.09
CA THR A 36 -10.59 13.44 7.33
C THR A 36 -11.26 12.21 6.72
N VAL A 37 -12.58 12.26 6.63
CA VAL A 37 -13.41 11.20 6.02
C VAL A 37 -14.66 11.83 5.40
N ASP A 38 -15.32 11.09 4.53
CA ASP A 38 -16.64 11.53 4.05
C ASP A 38 -17.61 11.70 5.23
N ARG A 39 -18.46 12.73 5.18
CA ARG A 39 -19.43 13.03 6.24
C ARG A 39 -20.29 11.83 6.61
N SER A 40 -20.64 11.00 5.64
CA SER A 40 -21.46 9.80 5.82
C SER A 40 -20.84 8.70 6.68
N VAL A 41 -19.51 8.71 6.86
CA VAL A 41 -18.77 7.73 7.66
C VAL A 41 -18.07 8.35 8.88
N LEU A 42 -18.34 9.62 9.16
CA LEU A 42 -17.87 10.30 10.35
C LEU A 42 -18.61 9.78 11.56
N ALA A 43 -17.96 8.98 12.39
CA ALA A 43 -18.53 8.40 13.61
C ALA A 43 -17.98 9.10 14.87
N ASP A 44 -16.67 9.15 14.98
CA ASP A 44 -15.96 9.73 16.12
C ASP A 44 -15.32 11.06 15.72
N PRO A 45 -15.45 12.12 16.53
CA PRO A 45 -14.85 13.42 16.23
C PRO A 45 -13.34 13.48 16.49
N PHE A 46 -12.76 12.44 17.10
CA PHE A 46 -11.33 12.35 17.39
C PHE A 46 -10.80 10.93 17.17
N ILE A 47 -9.58 10.84 16.63
CA ILE A 47 -8.79 9.62 16.52
C ILE A 47 -7.38 9.92 17.05
N GLU A 48 -6.90 9.12 18.01
CA GLU A 48 -5.58 9.25 18.63
C GLU A 48 -5.26 10.72 19.06
N GLY A 49 -6.29 11.40 19.55
CA GLY A 49 -6.20 12.80 20.01
C GLY A 49 -6.23 13.87 18.91
N LEU A 50 -6.30 13.46 17.65
CA LEU A 50 -6.42 14.36 16.50
C LEU A 50 -7.87 14.50 16.05
N PRO A 51 -8.33 15.69 15.62
CA PRO A 51 -9.69 15.89 15.12
C PRO A 51 -9.95 15.10 13.83
N VAL A 52 -11.19 14.64 13.68
CA VAL A 52 -11.69 14.03 12.44
C VAL A 52 -12.70 14.97 11.81
N ILE A 53 -12.43 15.42 10.62
CA ILE A 53 -13.20 16.45 9.91
C ILE A 53 -13.87 15.89 8.67
N PRO A 54 -15.06 16.38 8.29
CA PRO A 54 -15.67 16.03 7.01
C PRO A 54 -14.78 16.45 5.83
N PHE A 55 -14.57 15.53 4.89
CA PHE A 55 -13.78 15.80 3.68
C PHE A 55 -14.47 16.82 2.75
N ASP A 56 -15.80 16.92 2.86
CA ASP A 56 -16.60 17.84 2.03
C ASP A 56 -16.16 19.30 2.19
N ASP A 57 -15.88 19.72 3.42
CA ASP A 57 -15.62 21.13 3.79
C ASP A 57 -14.19 21.35 4.33
N ILE A 58 -13.30 20.41 4.10
CA ILE A 58 -11.96 20.38 4.70
C ILE A 58 -11.15 21.66 4.41
N GLU A 59 -11.36 22.29 3.26
CA GLU A 59 -10.66 23.50 2.82
C GLU A 59 -10.92 24.71 3.74
N THR A 60 -12.06 24.72 4.45
CA THR A 60 -12.43 25.81 5.35
C THR A 60 -11.49 25.92 6.55
N ASP A 61 -11.20 24.79 7.19
CA ASP A 61 -10.37 24.76 8.40
C ASP A 61 -8.91 24.41 8.08
N TYR A 62 -8.66 23.74 6.97
CA TYR A 62 -7.32 23.22 6.57
C TYR A 62 -7.03 23.58 5.11
N PRO A 63 -6.75 24.84 4.79
CA PRO A 63 -6.55 25.30 3.43
C PRO A 63 -5.40 24.57 2.71
N PRO A 64 -5.53 24.27 1.39
CA PRO A 64 -4.51 23.57 0.60
C PRO A 64 -3.16 24.29 0.52
N ALA A 65 -3.14 25.61 0.77
CA ALA A 65 -1.90 26.38 0.80
C ALA A 65 -0.92 25.88 1.88
N ASP A 66 -1.44 25.50 3.05
CA ASP A 66 -0.67 25.15 4.24
C ASP A 66 -0.67 23.66 4.55
N HIS A 67 -1.54 22.88 3.88
CA HIS A 67 -1.76 21.48 4.17
C HIS A 67 -1.57 20.58 2.94
N CYS A 68 -1.19 19.34 3.18
CA CYS A 68 -1.18 18.27 2.18
C CYS A 68 -1.98 17.05 2.69
N LEU A 69 -2.41 16.23 1.76
CA LEU A 69 -3.17 15.01 2.05
C LEU A 69 -2.34 13.75 1.84
N ILE A 70 -2.74 12.68 2.52
CA ILE A 70 -2.40 11.31 2.19
C ILE A 70 -3.63 10.42 2.39
N ILE A 71 -3.88 9.50 1.46
CA ILE A 71 -5.04 8.60 1.53
C ILE A 71 -4.62 7.28 2.16
N ALA A 72 -5.03 7.05 3.41
CA ALA A 72 -4.72 5.84 4.18
C ALA A 72 -5.97 4.96 4.36
N VAL A 73 -6.56 4.54 3.26
CA VAL A 73 -7.66 3.56 3.22
C VAL A 73 -7.18 2.24 2.62
N GLY A 74 -7.79 1.12 3.04
CA GLY A 74 -7.49 -0.20 2.49
C GLY A 74 -7.94 -0.37 1.03
N TYR A 75 -7.84 -1.58 0.53
CA TYR A 75 -8.13 -1.96 -0.87
C TYR A 75 -9.62 -2.11 -1.19
N ARG A 76 -10.48 -1.26 -0.57
CA ARG A 76 -11.93 -1.29 -0.83
C ARG A 76 -12.22 -1.04 -2.31
N GLU A 77 -13.21 -1.78 -2.84
CA GLU A 77 -13.64 -1.67 -4.25
C GLU A 77 -12.45 -1.82 -5.22
N MET A 78 -11.59 -2.80 -5.00
CA MET A 78 -10.34 -2.97 -5.78
C MET A 78 -9.56 -1.65 -5.93
N ASN A 79 -9.38 -0.92 -4.81
CA ASN A 79 -8.67 0.37 -4.71
C ASN A 79 -9.42 1.59 -5.31
N ASP A 80 -10.62 1.44 -5.88
CA ASP A 80 -11.34 2.55 -6.51
C ASP A 80 -11.67 3.69 -5.53
N LEU A 81 -11.98 3.37 -4.26
CA LEU A 81 -12.16 4.40 -3.23
C LEU A 81 -10.92 5.30 -3.12
N ARG A 82 -9.72 4.72 -3.13
CA ARG A 82 -8.46 5.46 -3.02
C ARG A 82 -8.24 6.37 -4.24
N VAL A 83 -8.50 5.87 -5.43
CA VAL A 83 -8.43 6.64 -6.68
C VAL A 83 -9.40 7.81 -6.68
N ARG A 84 -10.65 7.57 -6.26
CA ARG A 84 -11.68 8.62 -6.17
C ARG A 84 -11.23 9.73 -5.22
N LYS A 85 -10.82 9.39 -4.01
CA LYS A 85 -10.42 10.37 -2.99
C LYS A 85 -9.16 11.13 -3.36
N TYR A 86 -8.22 10.48 -4.02
CA TYR A 86 -7.05 11.15 -4.60
C TYR A 86 -7.48 12.22 -5.62
N ARG A 87 -8.35 11.87 -6.57
CA ARG A 87 -8.85 12.82 -7.58
C ARG A 87 -9.66 13.96 -6.96
N GLU A 88 -10.52 13.66 -6.00
CA GLU A 88 -11.30 14.67 -5.27
C GLU A 88 -10.39 15.64 -4.52
N GLY A 89 -9.35 15.14 -3.85
CA GLY A 89 -8.38 15.99 -3.16
C GLY A 89 -7.59 16.89 -4.11
N LEU A 90 -7.19 16.38 -5.28
CA LEU A 90 -6.57 17.20 -6.33
C LEU A 90 -7.53 18.31 -6.83
N ALA A 91 -8.82 17.97 -7.03
CA ALA A 91 -9.83 18.94 -7.45
C ALA A 91 -10.07 20.03 -6.40
N LYS A 92 -9.87 19.74 -5.11
CA LYS A 92 -9.87 20.68 -3.99
C LYS A 92 -8.58 21.51 -3.87
N GLY A 93 -7.58 21.25 -4.71
CA GLY A 93 -6.30 21.98 -4.75
C GLY A 93 -5.23 21.46 -3.80
N TYR A 94 -5.42 20.32 -3.14
CA TYR A 94 -4.41 19.74 -2.28
C TYR A 94 -3.27 19.11 -3.06
N ALA A 95 -2.04 19.32 -2.58
CA ALA A 95 -0.90 18.46 -2.89
C ALA A 95 -0.97 17.18 -2.06
N PHE A 96 -0.40 16.10 -2.57
CA PHE A 96 -0.33 14.83 -1.86
C PHE A 96 1.09 14.52 -1.37
N ALA A 97 1.19 14.15 -0.11
CA ALA A 97 2.42 13.61 0.45
C ALA A 97 2.60 12.14 0.02
N SER A 98 3.85 11.70 -0.04
CA SER A 98 4.20 10.29 -0.16
C SER A 98 5.14 9.93 0.97
N TYR A 99 4.93 8.77 1.57
CA TYR A 99 5.74 8.27 2.67
C TYR A 99 6.62 7.11 2.22
N VAL A 100 7.92 7.21 2.49
CA VAL A 100 8.87 6.12 2.24
C VAL A 100 9.70 5.94 3.52
N HIS A 101 9.46 4.84 4.23
CA HIS A 101 10.13 4.59 5.51
C HIS A 101 11.66 4.58 5.36
N ALA A 102 12.37 5.10 6.35
CA ALA A 102 13.84 5.28 6.32
C ALA A 102 14.63 3.98 6.12
N SER A 103 14.06 2.83 6.48
CA SER A 103 14.69 1.51 6.26
C SER A 103 14.51 0.94 4.85
N VAL A 104 13.79 1.63 3.96
CA VAL A 104 13.59 1.19 2.58
C VAL A 104 14.89 1.30 1.80
N VAL A 105 15.34 0.19 1.23
CA VAL A 105 16.49 0.17 0.34
C VAL A 105 16.03 0.48 -1.08
N ARG A 106 16.40 1.65 -1.59
CA ARG A 106 16.11 2.06 -2.98
C ARG A 106 17.28 2.80 -3.61
N HIS A 107 17.42 2.67 -4.91
CA HIS A 107 18.43 3.36 -5.70
C HIS A 107 17.92 4.72 -6.22
N ALA A 108 18.85 5.62 -6.58
CA ALA A 108 18.51 6.96 -7.08
C ALA A 108 17.69 6.95 -8.39
N SER A 109 17.77 5.86 -9.17
CA SER A 109 17.00 5.65 -10.40
C SER A 109 15.56 5.19 -10.18
N VAL A 110 15.14 4.97 -8.93
CA VAL A 110 13.75 4.61 -8.60
C VAL A 110 12.91 5.87 -8.52
N SER A 111 11.78 5.89 -9.23
CA SER A 111 10.77 6.95 -9.12
C SER A 111 9.56 6.46 -8.32
N VAL A 112 9.01 7.35 -7.50
CA VAL A 112 7.83 7.09 -6.67
C VAL A 112 6.84 8.22 -6.90
N GLY A 113 5.60 7.86 -7.22
CA GLY A 113 4.51 8.80 -7.45
C GLY A 113 3.93 9.40 -6.16
N GLU A 114 2.99 10.31 -6.33
CA GLU A 114 2.29 10.99 -5.23
C GLU A 114 1.32 10.08 -4.48
N ASN A 115 0.99 10.43 -3.25
CA ASN A 115 0.08 9.67 -2.39
C ASN A 115 0.50 8.19 -2.21
N THR A 116 1.78 7.89 -2.35
CA THR A 116 2.32 6.53 -2.26
C THR A 116 2.93 6.29 -0.88
N ILE A 117 2.60 5.14 -0.28
CA ILE A 117 3.07 4.73 1.05
C ILE A 117 3.93 3.48 0.88
N ILE A 118 5.19 3.55 1.30
CA ILE A 118 6.12 2.42 1.32
C ILE A 118 6.60 2.22 2.76
N LEU A 119 6.19 1.11 3.35
CA LEU A 119 6.52 0.77 4.74
C LEU A 119 7.93 0.16 4.84
N ASP A 120 8.29 -0.17 6.06
CA ASP A 120 9.62 -0.61 6.48
C ASP A 120 10.13 -1.86 5.75
N HIS A 121 11.46 -1.92 5.61
CA HIS A 121 12.22 -3.05 5.07
C HIS A 121 11.86 -3.47 3.63
N ALA A 122 11.21 -2.62 2.84
CA ALA A 122 11.04 -2.89 1.43
C ALA A 122 12.37 -2.68 0.68
N ALA A 123 12.62 -3.50 -0.36
CA ALA A 123 13.77 -3.37 -1.25
C ALA A 123 13.29 -3.13 -2.68
N ILE A 124 13.70 -1.99 -3.27
CA ILE A 124 13.27 -1.58 -4.60
C ILE A 124 14.52 -1.37 -5.47
N HIS A 125 14.66 -2.24 -6.46
CA HIS A 125 15.83 -2.31 -7.29
C HIS A 125 15.89 -1.20 -8.37
N PRO A 126 17.07 -0.94 -8.98
CA PRO A 126 17.26 0.15 -9.94
C PRO A 126 16.26 0.16 -11.08
N TYR A 127 15.98 1.37 -11.57
CA TYR A 127 15.12 1.66 -12.74
C TYR A 127 13.65 1.28 -12.57
N THR A 128 13.21 0.93 -11.35
CA THR A 128 11.80 0.67 -11.04
C THR A 128 11.03 1.97 -10.95
N GLN A 129 9.82 1.97 -11.50
CA GLN A 129 8.87 3.08 -11.47
C GLN A 129 7.63 2.66 -10.69
N ILE A 130 7.28 3.44 -9.68
CA ILE A 130 6.09 3.22 -8.84
C ILE A 130 5.13 4.38 -9.10
N GLY A 131 3.88 4.06 -9.43
CA GLY A 131 2.82 5.01 -9.71
C GLY A 131 2.31 5.77 -8.49
N ASN A 132 1.20 6.47 -8.69
CA ASN A 132 0.53 7.25 -7.66
C ASN A 132 -0.41 6.39 -6.82
N SER A 133 -0.66 6.80 -5.58
CA SER A 133 -1.59 6.12 -4.67
C SER A 133 -1.28 4.64 -4.43
N VAL A 134 -0.03 4.23 -4.55
CA VAL A 134 0.42 2.85 -4.31
C VAL A 134 0.64 2.62 -2.82
N PHE A 135 0.22 1.45 -2.33
CA PHE A 135 0.58 0.98 -0.99
C PHE A 135 1.50 -0.22 -1.09
N ILE A 136 2.67 -0.12 -0.48
CA ILE A 136 3.67 -1.18 -0.37
C ILE A 136 3.92 -1.44 1.11
N ALA A 137 3.55 -2.63 1.56
CA ALA A 137 3.72 -3.06 2.94
C ALA A 137 5.18 -3.46 3.23
N SER A 138 5.44 -3.84 4.48
CA SER A 138 6.78 -4.22 4.95
C SER A 138 7.34 -5.47 4.26
N ASN A 139 8.67 -5.53 4.12
CA ASN A 139 9.40 -6.68 3.57
C ASN A 139 9.03 -7.04 2.11
N VAL A 140 8.58 -6.09 1.31
CA VAL A 140 8.33 -6.28 -0.12
C VAL A 140 9.64 -6.17 -0.90
N SER A 141 9.85 -7.07 -1.87
CA SER A 141 10.99 -7.02 -2.78
C SER A 141 10.53 -6.80 -4.21
N ILE A 142 10.99 -5.72 -4.86
CA ILE A 142 10.68 -5.39 -6.25
C ILE A 142 11.97 -5.39 -7.06
N GLY A 143 12.02 -6.24 -8.08
CA GLY A 143 13.14 -6.39 -8.99
C GLY A 143 13.42 -5.13 -9.82
N HIS A 144 14.54 -5.14 -10.54
CA HIS A 144 14.98 -4.03 -11.39
C HIS A 144 14.04 -3.83 -12.59
N GLY A 145 13.95 -2.59 -13.07
CA GLY A 145 13.24 -2.26 -14.30
C GLY A 145 11.72 -2.46 -14.24
N CYS A 146 11.16 -2.71 -13.04
CA CYS A 146 9.72 -2.93 -12.88
C CYS A 146 8.91 -1.64 -13.08
N ARG A 147 7.65 -1.80 -13.48
CA ARG A 147 6.64 -0.74 -13.49
C ARG A 147 5.45 -1.17 -12.66
N ILE A 148 5.17 -0.43 -11.61
CA ILE A 148 4.01 -0.62 -10.76
C ILE A 148 3.01 0.48 -11.09
N GLY A 149 1.84 0.10 -11.58
CA GLY A 149 0.77 1.03 -11.94
C GLY A 149 0.16 1.76 -10.74
N ASP A 150 -0.69 2.71 -11.04
CA ASP A 150 -1.36 3.53 -10.03
C ASP A 150 -2.28 2.69 -9.13
N ALA A 151 -2.45 3.14 -7.90
CA ALA A 151 -3.37 2.58 -6.91
C ALA A 151 -3.18 1.09 -6.57
N CYS A 152 -2.04 0.50 -6.87
CA CYS A 152 -1.76 -0.88 -6.48
C CYS A 152 -1.69 -1.04 -4.95
N TRP A 153 -2.11 -2.21 -4.47
CA TRP A 153 -1.98 -2.63 -3.09
C TRP A 153 -1.09 -3.87 -2.99
N ILE A 154 0.10 -3.71 -2.44
CA ILE A 154 1.13 -4.75 -2.36
C ILE A 154 1.38 -5.08 -0.89
N ASN A 155 0.94 -6.28 -0.46
CA ASN A 155 1.04 -6.71 0.92
C ASN A 155 2.45 -7.20 1.29
N SER A 156 2.65 -7.41 2.60
CA SER A 156 3.93 -7.82 3.17
C SER A 156 4.48 -9.11 2.55
N GLY A 157 5.79 -9.12 2.34
CA GLY A 157 6.52 -10.28 1.83
C GLY A 157 6.30 -10.59 0.34
N VAL A 158 5.61 -9.73 -0.39
CA VAL A 158 5.47 -9.89 -1.85
C VAL A 158 6.82 -9.78 -2.52
N ALA A 159 7.09 -10.69 -3.48
CA ALA A 159 8.26 -10.66 -4.32
C ALA A 159 7.88 -10.48 -5.79
N ILE A 160 8.45 -9.49 -6.46
CA ILE A 160 8.22 -9.19 -7.87
C ILE A 160 9.54 -9.30 -8.62
N GLY A 161 9.61 -10.20 -9.59
CA GLY A 161 10.78 -10.40 -10.45
C GLY A 161 11.07 -9.19 -11.35
N GLY A 162 12.29 -9.11 -11.84
CA GLY A 162 12.75 -7.98 -12.66
C GLY A 162 11.97 -7.82 -13.98
N GLU A 163 11.99 -6.61 -14.55
CA GLU A 163 11.36 -6.27 -15.83
C GLU A 163 9.83 -6.50 -15.87
N THR A 164 9.20 -6.68 -14.70
CA THR A 164 7.77 -6.99 -14.57
C THR A 164 6.92 -5.71 -14.57
N VAL A 165 5.76 -5.77 -15.19
CA VAL A 165 4.78 -4.68 -15.27
C VAL A 165 3.52 -5.10 -14.52
N ILE A 166 3.18 -4.39 -13.46
CA ILE A 166 1.91 -4.53 -12.74
C ILE A 166 0.97 -3.41 -13.19
N GLY A 167 -0.19 -3.76 -13.73
CA GLY A 167 -1.21 -2.79 -14.14
C GLY A 167 -1.85 -2.06 -12.96
N ASP A 168 -2.64 -1.03 -13.26
CA ASP A 168 -3.28 -0.20 -12.23
C ASP A 168 -4.26 -0.97 -11.36
N ALA A 169 -4.41 -0.51 -10.12
CA ALA A 169 -5.37 -0.98 -9.13
C ALA A 169 -5.28 -2.48 -8.80
N CYS A 170 -4.12 -3.11 -9.01
CA CYS A 170 -3.90 -4.51 -8.65
C CYS A 170 -3.79 -4.70 -7.14
N PHE A 171 -4.21 -5.87 -6.67
CA PHE A 171 -3.99 -6.35 -5.31
C PHE A 171 -3.07 -7.56 -5.32
N LEU A 172 -1.96 -7.49 -4.57
CA LEU A 172 -1.08 -8.62 -4.34
C LEU A 172 -1.11 -8.99 -2.85
N GLY A 173 -1.58 -10.19 -2.56
CA GLY A 173 -1.74 -10.74 -1.22
C GLY A 173 -0.40 -11.05 -0.54
N ILE A 174 -0.45 -11.31 0.77
CA ILE A 174 0.73 -11.61 1.58
C ILE A 174 1.55 -12.74 0.94
N ASN A 175 2.87 -12.54 0.81
CA ASN A 175 3.81 -13.50 0.21
C ASN A 175 3.46 -13.93 -1.22
N ALA A 176 2.65 -13.17 -1.96
CA ALA A 176 2.47 -13.46 -3.38
C ALA A 176 3.79 -13.25 -4.13
N THR A 177 4.00 -14.03 -5.17
CA THR A 177 5.22 -13.97 -5.98
C THR A 177 4.87 -13.82 -7.45
N VAL A 178 5.51 -12.87 -8.13
CA VAL A 178 5.38 -12.67 -9.57
C VAL A 178 6.76 -12.90 -10.21
N GLY A 179 6.81 -13.74 -11.23
CA GLY A 179 8.05 -14.05 -11.96
C GLY A 179 8.63 -12.86 -12.71
N ASP A 180 9.82 -13.07 -13.29
CA ASP A 180 10.50 -12.04 -14.10
C ASP A 180 9.79 -11.82 -15.45
N ASN A 181 9.83 -10.59 -15.94
CA ASN A 181 9.31 -10.20 -17.25
C ASN A 181 7.83 -10.58 -17.48
N ILE A 182 7.02 -10.47 -16.42
CA ILE A 182 5.58 -10.76 -16.44
C ILE A 182 4.78 -9.47 -16.57
N ARG A 183 3.65 -9.52 -17.27
CA ARG A 183 2.66 -8.45 -17.32
C ARG A 183 1.40 -8.88 -16.61
N ILE A 184 1.11 -8.24 -15.48
CA ILE A 184 -0.16 -8.37 -14.76
C ILE A 184 -1.11 -7.31 -15.29
N GLY A 185 -2.28 -7.71 -15.79
CA GLY A 185 -3.32 -6.79 -16.25
C GLY A 185 -3.85 -5.91 -15.11
N ARG A 186 -4.53 -4.82 -15.46
CA ARG A 186 -5.12 -3.92 -14.45
C ARG A 186 -6.16 -4.67 -13.58
N GLN A 187 -6.37 -4.20 -12.34
CA GLN A 187 -7.38 -4.73 -11.41
C GLN A 187 -7.31 -6.24 -11.16
N CYS A 188 -6.15 -6.87 -11.36
CA CYS A 188 -5.95 -8.26 -10.98
C CYS A 188 -5.85 -8.43 -9.46
N PHE A 189 -6.45 -9.50 -8.95
CA PHE A 189 -6.33 -9.92 -7.56
C PHE A 189 -5.46 -11.17 -7.47
N VAL A 190 -4.28 -11.05 -6.87
CA VAL A 190 -3.38 -12.17 -6.58
C VAL A 190 -3.47 -12.47 -5.09
N GLY A 191 -4.01 -13.63 -4.73
CA GLY A 191 -4.20 -14.06 -3.35
C GLY A 191 -2.87 -14.33 -2.61
N ALA A 192 -2.96 -14.50 -1.29
CA ALA A 192 -1.78 -14.81 -0.48
C ALA A 192 -1.08 -16.11 -0.93
N ASN A 193 0.25 -16.14 -0.83
CA ASN A 193 1.11 -17.28 -1.21
C ASN A 193 0.90 -17.78 -2.66
N THR A 194 0.40 -16.93 -3.55
CA THR A 194 0.14 -17.29 -4.95
C THR A 194 1.33 -16.93 -5.83
N LEU A 195 1.76 -17.89 -6.65
CA LEU A 195 2.81 -17.70 -7.65
C LEU A 195 2.21 -17.45 -9.02
N VAL A 196 2.56 -16.33 -9.66
CA VAL A 196 2.18 -15.99 -11.04
C VAL A 196 3.42 -15.98 -11.92
N THR A 197 3.47 -16.87 -12.91
CA THR A 197 4.62 -17.05 -13.83
C THR A 197 4.29 -16.77 -15.28
N ARG A 198 3.08 -16.26 -15.57
CA ARG A 198 2.62 -15.93 -16.92
C ARG A 198 1.87 -14.61 -16.92
N ASN A 199 1.83 -13.97 -18.09
CA ASN A 199 1.04 -12.77 -18.27
C ASN A 199 -0.44 -13.02 -17.98
N THR A 200 -1.10 -12.03 -17.38
CA THR A 200 -2.53 -12.08 -17.07
C THR A 200 -3.29 -11.07 -17.91
N LEU A 201 -4.58 -11.32 -18.10
CA LEU A 201 -5.51 -10.31 -18.60
C LEU A 201 -5.94 -9.37 -17.45
N ALA A 202 -6.68 -8.34 -17.79
CA ALA A 202 -7.29 -7.47 -16.78
C ALA A 202 -8.39 -8.21 -16.01
N ASP A 203 -8.62 -7.77 -14.75
CA ASP A 203 -9.72 -8.23 -13.89
C ASP A 203 -9.68 -9.73 -13.53
N GLU A 204 -8.51 -10.38 -13.66
CA GLU A 204 -8.35 -11.79 -13.30
C GLU A 204 -8.00 -11.99 -11.82
N VAL A 205 -8.43 -13.15 -11.27
CA VAL A 205 -8.19 -13.56 -9.88
C VAL A 205 -7.35 -14.83 -9.85
N TYR A 206 -6.23 -14.77 -9.13
CA TYR A 206 -5.33 -15.91 -8.90
C TYR A 206 -5.28 -16.20 -7.41
N VAL A 207 -5.54 -17.45 -7.01
CA VAL A 207 -5.47 -17.90 -5.62
C VAL A 207 -4.80 -19.27 -5.54
N SER A 208 -3.96 -19.44 -4.51
CA SER A 208 -3.37 -20.73 -4.16
C SER A 208 -4.33 -21.55 -3.30
N ALA A 209 -4.17 -22.88 -3.29
CA ALA A 209 -4.87 -23.75 -2.36
C ALA A 209 -4.46 -23.47 -0.92
N SER A 210 -5.39 -23.63 0.01
CA SER A 210 -5.09 -23.62 1.45
C SER A 210 -4.25 -24.84 1.82
N GLY A 211 -3.46 -24.73 2.89
CA GLY A 211 -2.76 -25.88 3.45
C GLY A 211 -3.75 -26.97 3.89
N GLU A 212 -3.39 -28.22 3.65
CA GLU A 212 -4.18 -29.36 4.10
C GLU A 212 -3.99 -29.63 5.60
N ARG A 213 -5.09 -30.00 6.26
CA ARG A 213 -5.03 -30.41 7.67
C ARG A 213 -4.35 -31.76 7.78
N PHE A 214 -3.22 -31.82 8.45
CA PHE A 214 -2.56 -33.08 8.78
C PHE A 214 -3.35 -33.83 9.88
N PRO A 215 -3.54 -35.16 9.81
CA PRO A 215 -4.45 -35.91 10.68
C PRO A 215 -3.95 -36.11 12.11
N LEU A 216 -2.75 -35.67 12.46
CA LEU A 216 -2.23 -35.76 13.81
C LEU A 216 -2.39 -34.45 14.58
N SER A 217 -2.44 -34.53 15.92
CA SER A 217 -2.26 -33.34 16.77
C SER A 217 -0.82 -32.84 16.65
N SER A 218 -0.59 -31.55 16.92
CA SER A 218 0.76 -30.98 16.89
C SER A 218 1.75 -31.70 17.79
N GLN A 219 1.30 -32.13 18.97
CA GLN A 219 2.14 -32.89 19.89
C GLN A 219 2.53 -34.28 19.34
N THR A 220 1.58 -34.99 18.74
CA THR A 220 1.85 -36.31 18.12
C THR A 220 2.70 -36.15 16.87
N PHE A 221 2.49 -35.08 16.09
CA PHE A 221 3.31 -34.79 14.93
C PHE A 221 4.79 -34.55 15.30
N LEU A 222 5.05 -33.76 16.35
CA LEU A 222 6.43 -33.54 16.83
C LEU A 222 7.11 -34.84 17.25
N GLN A 223 6.39 -35.75 17.92
CA GLN A 223 6.93 -37.08 18.27
C GLN A 223 7.22 -37.92 17.03
N PHE A 224 6.35 -37.84 16.00
CA PHE A 224 6.55 -38.56 14.74
C PHE A 224 7.82 -38.09 14.02
N ILE A 225 8.03 -36.79 13.83
CA ILE A 225 9.23 -36.27 13.15
C ILE A 225 10.50 -36.53 13.96
N ALA A 226 10.47 -36.47 15.30
CA ALA A 226 11.62 -36.79 16.14
C ALA A 226 12.06 -38.27 16.04
N ARG A 227 11.15 -39.18 15.74
CA ARG A 227 11.47 -40.61 15.47
C ARG A 227 12.02 -40.86 14.07
N SER A 228 11.58 -40.08 13.08
CA SER A 228 12.02 -40.19 11.68
C SER A 228 13.42 -39.61 11.43
N ALA A 229 13.94 -38.84 12.39
CA ALA A 229 15.28 -38.24 12.33
C ALA A 229 16.40 -39.09 12.96
N ARG A 230 16.09 -40.31 13.40
CA ARG A 230 17.05 -41.33 13.89
C ARG A 230 17.16 -42.44 12.88
#